data_35f222612bfece3063c5db8fd5f9e38d
#
_entry.id   35f222612bfece3063c5db8fd5f9e38d
#
_cell.length_a   1.000
_cell.length_b   1.000
_cell.length_c   1.000
_cell.angle_alpha   90.00
_cell.angle_beta   90.00
_cell.angle_gamma   90.00
#
_symmetry.space_group_name_H-M   'P 1'
#
loop_
_entity.id
_entity.type
_entity.pdbx_description
1 polymer ?
#
loop_
_entity_poly.entity_id
_entity_poly.type
_entity_poly.pdbx_seq_one_letter_code
_entity_poly.pdbx_strand_id
1 'polypeptide(L)'
;MTKYSKLEEMRDHLLTYLKEQKQFLQEDIDASSQLTDDEKIDNGLLIVDATVLRHEDNEYLLGVKVNDTKVRPGDEVALESSDGQKLIVSVIENKLESMTIQYDGVLSLSLSYRISVNNVVMLDPLINLLEGIASGLPGAYFLKLLANIEEPDEEGFTTLDVPTSDSCYARLNHEQQEICKAVLQCPSVYCVQGPPGTGKTDVLGVLARTFAKRRKNVVVIAKTHHAVNNALNKIRKMCA
;
A
#
# COMPACT_ATOMS: atom_id res chain seq x y z
N MET A 1 -14.08 -22.37 1.41
CA MET A 1 -13.99 -21.13 2.24
C MET A 1 -14.37 -21.51 3.66
N THR A 2 -13.50 -21.27 4.64
CA THR A 2 -13.80 -21.50 6.06
C THR A 2 -14.89 -20.52 6.48
N LYS A 3 -15.97 -21.02 7.10
CA LYS A 3 -17.06 -20.19 7.61
C LYS A 3 -16.86 -20.06 9.12
N TYR A 4 -16.67 -18.83 9.57
CA TYR A 4 -16.52 -18.53 11.00
C TYR A 4 -17.90 -18.31 11.62
N SER A 5 -18.09 -18.82 12.82
CA SER A 5 -19.33 -18.63 13.58
C SER A 5 -19.29 -17.41 14.50
N LYS A 6 -18.07 -16.99 14.86
CA LYS A 6 -17.82 -15.88 15.78
C LYS A 6 -16.65 -15.03 15.32
N LEU A 7 -16.69 -13.74 15.65
CA LEU A 7 -15.62 -12.79 15.36
C LEU A 7 -14.30 -13.21 16.03
N GLU A 8 -14.36 -13.67 17.27
CA GLU A 8 -13.21 -14.13 18.04
C GLU A 8 -12.51 -15.31 17.36
N GLU A 9 -13.25 -16.26 16.83
CA GLU A 9 -12.70 -17.41 16.11
C GLU A 9 -11.92 -16.99 14.87
N MET A 10 -12.46 -16.06 14.08
CA MET A 10 -11.76 -15.51 12.92
C MET A 10 -10.53 -14.73 13.33
N ARG A 11 -10.65 -13.86 14.35
CA ARG A 11 -9.53 -13.07 14.87
C ARG A 11 -8.39 -13.96 15.33
N ASP A 12 -8.69 -14.97 16.14
CA ASP A 12 -7.69 -15.87 16.70
C ASP A 12 -6.98 -16.69 15.61
N HIS A 13 -7.72 -17.10 14.57
CA HIS A 13 -7.13 -17.76 13.42
C HIS A 13 -6.18 -16.81 12.65
N LEU A 14 -6.59 -15.56 12.39
CA LEU A 14 -5.75 -14.57 11.74
C LEU A 14 -4.52 -14.21 12.57
N LEU A 15 -4.66 -14.08 13.89
CA LEU A 15 -3.55 -13.82 14.81
C LEU A 15 -2.54 -14.96 14.79
N THR A 16 -3.01 -16.20 14.86
CA THR A 16 -2.14 -17.39 14.78
C THR A 16 -1.33 -17.36 13.48
N TYR A 17 -2.01 -17.19 12.34
CA TYR A 17 -1.37 -17.10 11.03
C TYR A 17 -0.33 -15.97 10.96
N LEU A 18 -0.67 -14.76 11.42
CA LEU A 18 0.26 -13.62 11.39
C LEU A 18 1.47 -13.83 12.31
N LYS A 19 1.28 -14.44 13.47
CA LYS A 19 2.38 -14.76 14.40
C LYS A 19 3.31 -15.83 13.83
N GLU A 20 2.77 -16.86 13.19
CA GLU A 20 3.56 -17.87 12.47
C GLU A 20 4.34 -17.25 11.30
N GLN A 21 3.70 -16.39 10.50
CA GLN A 21 4.39 -15.66 9.43
C GLN A 21 5.51 -14.76 9.97
N LYS A 22 5.29 -14.07 11.09
CA LYS A 22 6.31 -13.25 11.74
C LYS A 22 7.50 -14.08 12.19
N GLN A 23 7.26 -15.24 12.80
CA GLN A 23 8.33 -16.14 13.22
C GLN A 23 9.14 -16.63 12.02
N PHE A 24 8.49 -17.08 10.97
CA PHE A 24 9.16 -17.52 9.74
C PHE A 24 10.05 -16.44 9.13
N LEU A 25 9.52 -15.21 9.03
CA LEU A 25 10.29 -14.07 8.53
C LEU A 25 11.47 -13.70 9.44
N GLN A 26 11.31 -13.83 10.75
CA GLN A 26 12.41 -13.59 11.70
C GLN A 26 13.52 -14.63 11.54
N GLU A 27 13.18 -15.88 11.32
CA GLU A 27 14.16 -16.96 11.05
C GLU A 27 14.95 -16.67 9.76
N ASP A 28 14.28 -16.17 8.69
CA ASP A 28 14.95 -15.75 7.44
C ASP A 28 15.89 -14.55 7.66
N ILE A 29 15.45 -13.57 8.46
CA ILE A 29 16.27 -12.38 8.81
C ILE A 29 17.50 -12.83 9.61
N ASP A 30 17.32 -13.71 10.61
CA ASP A 30 18.39 -14.21 11.46
C ASP A 30 19.40 -15.03 10.64
N ALA A 31 18.93 -15.88 9.73
CA ALA A 31 19.78 -16.61 8.81
C ALA A 31 20.56 -15.66 7.88
N SER A 32 19.91 -14.66 7.32
CA SER A 32 20.56 -13.69 6.44
C SER A 32 21.55 -12.76 7.17
N SER A 33 21.35 -12.54 8.47
CA SER A 33 22.26 -11.73 9.29
C SER A 33 23.62 -12.38 9.47
N GLN A 34 23.70 -13.70 9.40
CA GLN A 34 24.94 -14.48 9.52
C GLN A 34 25.79 -14.52 8.23
N LEU A 35 25.22 -14.12 7.10
CA LEU A 35 25.92 -14.06 5.83
C LEU A 35 26.95 -12.92 5.83
N THR A 36 28.07 -13.15 5.16
CA THR A 36 29.05 -12.10 4.84
C THR A 36 28.45 -11.06 3.86
N ASP A 37 29.08 -9.90 3.74
CA ASP A 37 28.62 -8.88 2.79
C ASP A 37 28.65 -9.40 1.33
N ASP A 38 29.69 -10.16 0.95
CA ASP A 38 29.81 -10.75 -0.38
C ASP A 38 28.65 -11.73 -0.65
N GLU A 39 28.35 -12.60 0.29
CA GLU A 39 27.22 -13.53 0.18
C GLU A 39 25.86 -12.78 0.12
N LYS A 40 25.72 -11.68 0.85
CA LYS A 40 24.51 -10.83 0.78
C LYS A 40 24.36 -10.16 -0.58
N ILE A 41 25.47 -9.70 -1.18
CA ILE A 41 25.48 -9.11 -2.53
C ILE A 41 25.09 -10.18 -3.55
N ASP A 42 25.72 -11.34 -3.52
CA ASP A 42 25.46 -12.45 -4.45
C ASP A 42 24.00 -12.96 -4.35
N ASN A 43 23.41 -12.90 -3.15
CA ASN A 43 22.01 -13.25 -2.95
C ASN A 43 21.02 -12.10 -3.26
N GLY A 44 21.50 -10.93 -3.68
CA GLY A 44 20.66 -9.76 -3.96
C GLY A 44 20.00 -9.15 -2.72
N LEU A 45 20.63 -9.29 -1.54
CA LEU A 45 20.13 -8.76 -0.27
C LEU A 45 20.78 -7.44 0.13
N LEU A 46 21.93 -7.10 -0.49
CA LEU A 46 22.73 -5.93 -0.16
C LEU A 46 23.28 -5.26 -1.43
N ILE A 47 23.18 -3.95 -1.48
CA ILE A 47 23.92 -3.10 -2.42
C ILE A 47 24.87 -2.25 -1.59
N VAL A 48 26.13 -2.14 -2.02
CA VAL A 48 27.15 -1.30 -1.40
C VAL A 48 27.53 -0.14 -2.32
N ASP A 49 28.17 0.88 -1.77
CA ASP A 49 28.68 2.03 -2.50
C ASP A 49 27.65 2.79 -3.36
N ALA A 50 26.38 2.76 -2.98
CA ALA A 50 25.37 3.58 -3.63
C ALA A 50 25.64 5.07 -3.36
N THR A 51 25.54 5.91 -4.39
CA THR A 51 25.76 7.35 -4.30
C THR A 51 24.59 8.12 -4.87
N VAL A 52 24.27 9.28 -4.31
CA VAL A 52 23.18 10.13 -4.82
C VAL A 52 23.67 10.80 -6.11
N LEU A 53 23.03 10.51 -7.25
CA LEU A 53 23.31 11.12 -8.55
C LEU A 53 22.45 12.34 -8.82
N ARG A 54 21.19 12.32 -8.38
CA ARG A 54 20.19 13.37 -8.61
C ARG A 54 19.16 13.37 -7.48
N HIS A 55 18.59 14.53 -7.24
CA HIS A 55 17.52 14.73 -6.27
C HIS A 55 16.51 15.74 -6.83
N GLU A 56 15.24 15.39 -6.77
CA GLU A 56 14.11 16.28 -7.10
C GLU A 56 13.01 16.10 -6.05
N ASP A 57 12.63 17.16 -5.37
CA ASP A 57 11.68 17.14 -4.26
C ASP A 57 12.05 16.08 -3.20
N ASN A 58 11.27 15.02 -3.07
CA ASN A 58 11.53 13.90 -2.16
C ASN A 58 11.98 12.63 -2.88
N GLU A 59 12.36 12.72 -4.16
CA GLU A 59 12.86 11.61 -4.96
C GLU A 59 14.38 11.70 -5.14
N TYR A 60 15.07 10.61 -4.85
CA TYR A 60 16.52 10.49 -4.96
C TYR A 60 16.89 9.39 -5.94
N LEU A 61 17.66 9.73 -6.97
CA LEU A 61 18.28 8.75 -7.87
C LEU A 61 19.63 8.34 -7.29
N LEU A 62 19.75 7.07 -6.92
CA LEU A 62 20.99 6.46 -6.45
C LEU A 62 21.66 5.72 -7.60
N GLY A 63 22.94 5.99 -7.84
CA GLY A 63 23.80 5.19 -8.71
C GLY A 63 24.36 4.02 -7.93
N VAL A 64 24.35 2.83 -8.54
CA VAL A 64 24.85 1.59 -7.95
C VAL A 64 25.72 0.86 -8.97
N LYS A 65 26.77 0.15 -8.52
CA LYS A 65 27.67 -0.58 -9.42
C LYS A 65 27.06 -1.88 -9.93
N VAL A 66 26.41 -2.60 -9.05
CA VAL A 66 25.73 -3.87 -9.34
C VAL A 66 24.44 -3.89 -8.53
N ASN A 67 23.34 -4.23 -9.17
CA ASN A 67 22.04 -4.32 -8.54
C ASN A 67 21.31 -5.59 -9.01
N ASP A 68 21.55 -6.68 -8.33
CA ASP A 68 20.86 -7.96 -8.54
C ASP A 68 19.70 -8.16 -7.55
N THR A 69 19.28 -7.09 -6.85
CA THR A 69 18.18 -7.17 -5.89
C THR A 69 16.84 -7.40 -6.58
N LYS A 70 16.01 -8.22 -5.97
CA LYS A 70 14.64 -8.49 -6.41
C LYS A 70 13.60 -7.45 -5.90
N VAL A 71 14.10 -6.32 -5.43
CA VAL A 71 13.28 -5.21 -4.94
C VAL A 71 12.39 -4.66 -6.04
N ARG A 72 11.14 -4.41 -5.73
CA ARG A 72 10.13 -3.90 -6.67
C ARG A 72 9.71 -2.47 -6.32
N PRO A 73 9.20 -1.70 -7.26
CA PRO A 73 8.56 -0.44 -6.96
C PRO A 73 7.49 -0.59 -5.88
N GLY A 74 7.61 0.21 -4.82
CA GLY A 74 6.73 0.19 -3.65
C GLY A 74 7.23 -0.65 -2.48
N ASP A 75 8.33 -1.40 -2.62
CA ASP A 75 9.00 -2.06 -1.50
C ASP A 75 9.77 -1.03 -0.67
N GLU A 76 10.00 -1.35 0.59
CA GLU A 76 10.86 -0.56 1.48
C GLU A 76 12.22 -1.23 1.63
N VAL A 77 13.26 -0.39 1.66
CA VAL A 77 14.64 -0.83 1.88
C VAL A 77 15.26 -0.03 3.03
N ALA A 78 16.21 -0.64 3.73
CA ALA A 78 17.02 0.06 4.70
C ALA A 78 18.22 0.71 4.00
N LEU A 79 18.35 2.02 4.16
CA LEU A 79 19.46 2.82 3.66
C LEU A 79 20.37 3.18 4.84
N GLU A 80 21.62 2.73 4.81
CA GLU A 80 22.62 3.05 5.82
C GLU A 80 23.74 3.89 5.19
N SER A 81 23.95 5.08 5.70
CA SER A 81 24.99 5.97 5.24
C SER A 81 26.36 5.60 5.84
N SER A 82 27.45 6.01 5.19
CA SER A 82 28.81 5.72 5.64
C SER A 82 29.17 6.32 7.01
N ASP A 83 28.37 7.25 7.52
CA ASP A 83 28.48 7.80 8.89
C ASP A 83 27.62 7.04 9.94
N GLY A 84 26.92 5.96 9.50
CA GLY A 84 26.17 5.06 10.37
C GLY A 84 24.70 5.44 10.59
N GLN A 85 24.18 6.45 9.88
CA GLN A 85 22.75 6.76 9.95
C GLN A 85 21.96 5.69 9.18
N LYS A 86 20.92 5.16 9.80
CA LYS A 86 19.99 4.17 9.18
C LYS A 86 18.62 4.79 8.96
N LEU A 87 18.10 4.61 7.76
CA LEU A 87 16.81 5.12 7.30
C LEU A 87 16.04 4.01 6.60
N ILE A 88 14.72 4.08 6.67
CA ILE A 88 13.84 3.25 5.83
C ILE A 88 13.29 4.15 4.73
N VAL A 89 13.40 3.71 3.50
CA VAL A 89 13.01 4.47 2.31
C VAL A 89 12.18 3.59 1.37
N SER A 90 11.26 4.22 0.63
CA SER A 90 10.43 3.50 -0.34
C SER A 90 11.09 3.52 -1.72
N VAL A 91 11.06 2.40 -2.43
CA VAL A 91 11.60 2.27 -3.78
C VAL A 91 10.55 2.69 -4.80
N ILE A 92 10.88 3.64 -5.67
CA ILE A 92 10.05 4.08 -6.80
C ILE A 92 10.39 3.28 -8.06
N GLU A 93 11.67 3.11 -8.33
CA GLU A 93 12.17 2.40 -9.52
C GLU A 93 13.46 1.65 -9.17
N ASN A 94 13.60 0.43 -9.70
CA ASN A 94 14.79 -0.40 -9.53
C ASN A 94 15.32 -0.83 -10.89
N LYS A 95 16.55 -0.42 -11.22
CA LYS A 95 17.26 -0.72 -12.46
C LYS A 95 18.62 -1.31 -12.16
N LEU A 96 19.26 -1.91 -13.15
CA LEU A 96 20.55 -2.60 -13.02
C LEU A 96 21.67 -1.72 -12.44
N GLU A 97 21.73 -0.45 -12.82
CA GLU A 97 22.79 0.49 -12.42
C GLU A 97 22.26 1.67 -11.59
N SER A 98 20.99 1.66 -11.23
CA SER A 98 20.39 2.75 -10.47
C SER A 98 19.14 2.31 -9.72
N MET A 99 18.87 3.00 -8.61
CA MET A 99 17.64 2.86 -7.85
C MET A 99 17.06 4.25 -7.54
N THR A 100 15.79 4.48 -7.84
CA THR A 100 15.09 5.69 -7.42
C THR A 100 14.32 5.40 -6.15
N ILE A 101 14.55 6.19 -5.12
CA ILE A 101 13.90 6.08 -3.81
C ILE A 101 13.13 7.34 -3.47
N GLN A 102 12.14 7.21 -2.62
CA GLN A 102 11.39 8.31 -2.02
C GLN A 102 11.75 8.44 -0.55
N TYR A 103 12.11 9.66 -0.15
CA TYR A 103 12.42 10.00 1.24
C TYR A 103 12.08 11.47 1.52
N ASP A 104 11.32 11.74 2.59
CA ASP A 104 10.87 13.09 2.94
C ASP A 104 11.92 13.93 3.70
N GLY A 105 13.09 13.35 3.98
CA GLY A 105 14.21 14.04 4.59
C GLY A 105 15.30 14.43 3.58
N VAL A 106 16.48 14.81 4.09
CA VAL A 106 17.62 15.20 3.26
C VAL A 106 18.70 14.13 3.32
N LEU A 107 19.08 13.58 2.14
CA LEU A 107 20.23 12.72 2.00
C LEU A 107 21.46 13.53 1.62
N SER A 108 22.61 13.18 2.20
CA SER A 108 23.88 13.82 1.86
C SER A 108 24.37 13.35 0.48
N LEU A 109 24.73 14.28 -0.39
CA LEU A 109 25.28 14.01 -1.72
C LEU A 109 26.74 13.54 -1.67
N SER A 110 27.42 13.72 -0.54
CA SER A 110 28.84 13.40 -0.37
C SER A 110 29.10 12.05 0.29
N LEU A 111 28.05 11.38 0.77
CA LEU A 111 28.17 10.09 1.44
C LEU A 111 27.87 8.94 0.47
N SER A 112 28.47 7.79 0.75
CA SER A 112 28.06 6.52 0.16
C SER A 112 27.05 5.82 1.08
N TYR A 113 26.21 5.00 0.47
CA TYR A 113 25.11 4.32 1.14
C TYR A 113 25.18 2.82 0.90
N ARG A 114 24.78 2.07 1.90
CA ARG A 114 24.48 0.64 1.81
C ARG A 114 22.96 0.51 1.76
N ILE A 115 22.46 -0.29 0.83
CA ILE A 115 21.03 -0.55 0.68
C ILE A 115 20.80 -2.02 1.02
N SER A 116 20.12 -2.28 2.14
CA SER A 116 19.74 -3.63 2.53
C SER A 116 18.28 -3.86 2.21
N VAL A 117 17.98 -5.01 1.60
CA VAL A 117 16.59 -5.44 1.39
C VAL A 117 15.96 -5.63 2.77
N ASN A 118 14.96 -4.81 3.07
CA ASN A 118 14.28 -4.86 4.35
C ASN A 118 13.05 -5.75 4.20
N ASN A 119 13.15 -6.99 4.67
CA ASN A 119 12.03 -7.90 4.77
C ASN A 119 11.18 -7.65 6.02
N VAL A 120 11.28 -6.47 6.64
CA VAL A 120 10.40 -6.09 7.75
C VAL A 120 8.99 -5.92 7.20
N VAL A 121 8.29 -7.03 7.18
CA VAL A 121 6.85 -7.01 6.94
C VAL A 121 6.22 -6.32 8.14
N MET A 122 5.40 -5.30 7.88
CA MET A 122 4.64 -4.58 8.92
C MET A 122 3.56 -5.49 9.54
N LEU A 123 3.95 -6.63 10.12
CA LEU A 123 3.01 -7.55 10.77
C LEU A 123 2.63 -7.07 12.17
N ASP A 124 3.52 -6.37 12.87
CA ASP A 124 3.25 -5.91 14.22
C ASP A 124 2.06 -4.94 14.30
N PRO A 125 1.91 -3.93 13.44
CA PRO A 125 0.70 -3.11 13.42
C PRO A 125 -0.58 -3.91 13.17
N LEU A 126 -0.53 -4.92 12.30
CA LEU A 126 -1.69 -5.79 12.03
C LEU A 126 -2.01 -6.70 13.23
N ILE A 127 -1.00 -7.29 13.85
CA ILE A 127 -1.14 -8.10 15.06
C ILE A 127 -1.75 -7.24 16.18
N ASN A 128 -1.18 -6.07 16.45
CA ASN A 128 -1.66 -5.15 17.48
C ASN A 128 -3.10 -4.69 17.21
N LEU A 129 -3.44 -4.42 15.94
CA LEU A 129 -4.80 -4.09 15.54
C LEU A 129 -5.77 -5.22 15.86
N LEU A 130 -5.45 -6.46 15.48
CA LEU A 130 -6.32 -7.61 15.73
C LEU A 130 -6.42 -7.93 17.22
N GLU A 131 -5.33 -7.79 17.99
CA GLU A 131 -5.36 -7.95 19.45
C GLU A 131 -6.21 -6.88 20.14
N GLY A 132 -6.20 -5.64 19.61
CA GLY A 132 -7.00 -4.54 20.12
C GLY A 132 -8.47 -4.53 19.69
N ILE A 133 -8.84 -5.32 18.67
CA ILE A 133 -10.22 -5.38 18.22
C ILE A 133 -11.08 -6.14 19.22
N ALA A 134 -12.04 -5.42 19.81
CA ALA A 134 -13.13 -5.99 20.59
C ALA A 134 -14.45 -5.88 19.83
N SER A 135 -15.43 -6.69 20.20
CA SER A 135 -16.79 -6.59 19.66
C SER A 135 -17.36 -5.18 19.90
N GLY A 136 -17.82 -4.55 18.84
CA GLY A 136 -18.41 -3.20 18.90
C GLY A 136 -17.48 -2.06 18.48
N LEU A 137 -16.20 -2.30 18.26
CA LEU A 137 -15.32 -1.31 17.61
C LEU A 137 -15.64 -1.21 16.10
N PRO A 138 -15.46 -0.03 15.47
CA PRO A 138 -15.72 0.14 14.03
C PRO A 138 -14.97 -0.86 13.14
N GLY A 139 -13.76 -1.25 13.51
CA GLY A 139 -12.98 -2.27 12.80
C GLY A 139 -13.58 -3.68 12.90
N ALA A 140 -14.29 -4.00 13.98
CA ALA A 140 -14.95 -5.29 14.17
C ALA A 140 -16.07 -5.51 13.14
N TYR A 141 -16.80 -4.46 12.76
CA TYR A 141 -17.84 -4.54 11.74
C TYR A 141 -17.29 -5.06 10.40
N PHE A 142 -16.20 -4.48 9.91
CA PHE A 142 -15.60 -4.94 8.65
C PHE A 142 -15.08 -6.38 8.72
N LEU A 143 -14.52 -6.79 9.85
CA LEU A 143 -14.10 -8.19 10.04
C LEU A 143 -15.30 -9.14 10.02
N LYS A 144 -16.41 -8.76 10.61
CA LYS A 144 -17.66 -9.55 10.60
C LYS A 144 -18.21 -9.69 9.18
N LEU A 145 -18.21 -8.61 8.39
CA LEU A 145 -18.60 -8.65 6.97
C LEU A 145 -17.69 -9.59 6.18
N LEU A 146 -16.37 -9.49 6.33
CA LEU A 146 -15.39 -10.34 5.65
C LEU A 146 -15.54 -11.82 6.04
N ALA A 147 -15.89 -12.10 7.28
CA ALA A 147 -16.14 -13.44 7.78
C ALA A 147 -17.52 -13.99 7.39
N ASN A 148 -18.36 -13.18 6.76
CA ASN A 148 -19.77 -13.50 6.48
C ASN A 148 -20.57 -13.89 7.75
N ILE A 149 -20.24 -13.19 8.86
CA ILE A 149 -20.95 -13.34 10.15
C ILE A 149 -22.11 -12.36 10.22
N GLU A 150 -21.96 -11.21 9.63
CA GLU A 150 -22.93 -10.10 9.62
C GLU A 150 -23.15 -9.66 8.17
N GLU A 151 -24.37 -9.30 7.82
CA GLU A 151 -24.70 -8.72 6.52
C GLU A 151 -24.46 -7.21 6.54
N PRO A 152 -24.22 -6.58 5.37
CA PRO A 152 -24.10 -5.13 5.29
C PRO A 152 -25.36 -4.45 5.83
N ASP A 153 -25.17 -3.46 6.73
CA ASP A 153 -26.26 -2.67 7.26
C ASP A 153 -26.82 -1.74 6.16
N GLU A 154 -28.08 -1.90 5.84
CA GLU A 154 -28.81 -1.09 4.86
C GLU A 154 -29.67 0.01 5.54
N GLU A 155 -29.82 -0.04 6.86
CA GLU A 155 -30.67 0.93 7.57
C GLU A 155 -30.00 2.30 7.69
N GLY A 156 -30.78 3.35 7.39
CA GLY A 156 -30.34 4.74 7.53
C GLY A 156 -29.35 5.25 6.46
N PHE A 157 -29.01 4.44 5.47
CA PHE A 157 -28.15 4.89 4.39
C PHE A 157 -28.92 5.71 3.35
N THR A 158 -28.43 6.91 3.09
CA THR A 158 -28.98 7.74 2.00
C THR A 158 -28.23 7.42 0.72
N THR A 159 -28.90 6.81 -0.24
CA THR A 159 -28.36 6.63 -1.60
C THR A 159 -27.97 7.97 -2.20
N LEU A 160 -26.86 8.00 -2.92
CA LEU A 160 -26.40 9.20 -3.57
C LEU A 160 -26.82 9.18 -5.05
N ASP A 161 -27.32 10.34 -5.52
CA ASP A 161 -27.69 10.47 -6.92
C ASP A 161 -26.48 10.33 -7.84
N VAL A 162 -26.69 9.69 -8.98
CA VAL A 162 -25.67 9.56 -10.02
C VAL A 162 -25.39 10.92 -10.65
N PRO A 163 -24.11 11.34 -10.80
CA PRO A 163 -23.77 12.65 -11.32
C PRO A 163 -23.84 12.70 -12.86
N THR A 164 -24.99 12.40 -13.43
CA THR A 164 -25.19 12.29 -14.90
C THR A 164 -24.81 13.55 -15.68
N SER A 165 -24.92 14.74 -15.06
CA SER A 165 -24.52 16.00 -15.64
C SER A 165 -23.03 16.33 -15.48
N ASP A 166 -22.24 15.51 -14.78
CA ASP A 166 -20.82 15.74 -14.58
C ASP A 166 -20.01 15.26 -15.79
N SER A 167 -19.20 16.16 -16.37
CA SER A 167 -18.39 15.86 -17.55
C SER A 167 -17.38 14.73 -17.32
N CYS A 168 -16.89 14.56 -16.10
CA CYS A 168 -15.98 13.46 -15.75
C CYS A 168 -16.71 12.12 -15.75
N TYR A 169 -17.94 12.09 -15.25
CA TYR A 169 -18.79 10.89 -15.32
C TYR A 169 -19.15 10.53 -16.76
N ALA A 170 -19.48 11.52 -17.58
CA ALA A 170 -19.84 11.32 -18.99
C ALA A 170 -18.70 10.76 -19.86
N ARG A 171 -17.43 10.88 -19.41
CA ARG A 171 -16.25 10.30 -20.10
C ARG A 171 -16.05 8.82 -19.80
N LEU A 172 -16.69 8.29 -18.77
CA LEU A 172 -16.63 6.88 -18.43
C LEU A 172 -17.39 6.05 -19.48
N ASN A 173 -16.91 4.86 -19.78
CA ASN A 173 -17.68 3.92 -20.58
C ASN A 173 -18.89 3.39 -19.81
N HIS A 174 -19.77 2.68 -20.49
CA HIS A 174 -21.03 2.19 -19.91
C HIS A 174 -20.80 1.33 -18.65
N GLU A 175 -19.85 0.39 -18.69
CA GLU A 175 -19.55 -0.51 -17.56
C GLU A 175 -19.02 0.29 -16.34
N GLN A 176 -18.14 1.25 -16.58
CA GLN A 176 -17.60 2.12 -15.53
C GLN A 176 -18.70 3.02 -14.92
N GLN A 177 -19.65 3.49 -15.73
CA GLN A 177 -20.81 4.27 -15.26
C GLN A 177 -21.73 3.41 -14.38
N GLU A 178 -22.00 2.16 -14.77
CA GLU A 178 -22.79 1.25 -13.96
C GLU A 178 -22.11 0.92 -12.62
N ILE A 179 -20.77 0.74 -12.61
CA ILE A 179 -20.01 0.58 -11.37
C ILE A 179 -20.15 1.83 -10.48
N CYS A 180 -19.97 3.03 -11.04
CA CYS A 180 -20.15 4.28 -10.28
C CYS A 180 -21.54 4.38 -9.67
N LYS A 181 -22.58 4.04 -10.43
CA LYS A 181 -23.96 4.00 -9.97
C LYS A 181 -24.15 3.01 -8.82
N ALA A 182 -23.65 1.78 -9.00
CA ALA A 182 -23.76 0.75 -7.97
C ALA A 182 -23.06 1.15 -6.67
N VAL A 183 -21.84 1.73 -6.74
CA VAL A 183 -21.12 2.22 -5.56
C VAL A 183 -21.87 3.36 -4.85
N LEU A 184 -22.43 4.31 -5.61
CA LEU A 184 -23.16 5.45 -5.04
C LEU A 184 -24.50 5.06 -4.40
N GLN A 185 -25.05 3.93 -4.81
CA GLN A 185 -26.29 3.36 -4.29
C GLN A 185 -26.06 2.27 -3.23
N CYS A 186 -24.79 1.89 -2.99
CA CYS A 186 -24.46 0.87 -2.00
C CYS A 186 -24.42 1.49 -0.59
N PRO A 187 -25.13 0.90 0.38
CA PRO A 187 -25.21 1.43 1.73
C PRO A 187 -23.91 1.26 2.54
N SER A 188 -23.11 0.23 2.28
CA SER A 188 -21.99 -0.13 3.16
C SER A 188 -20.72 -0.43 2.40
N VAL A 189 -20.55 -1.62 1.84
CA VAL A 189 -19.32 -2.10 1.21
C VAL A 189 -19.57 -2.53 -0.21
N TYR A 190 -18.78 -2.01 -1.15
CA TYR A 190 -18.83 -2.42 -2.55
C TYR A 190 -17.45 -2.81 -3.06
N CYS A 191 -17.32 -4.01 -3.61
CA CYS A 191 -16.08 -4.51 -4.17
C CYS A 191 -16.05 -4.31 -5.68
N VAL A 192 -15.05 -3.57 -6.18
CA VAL A 192 -14.82 -3.36 -7.61
C VAL A 192 -13.62 -4.19 -8.07
N GLN A 193 -13.87 -5.18 -8.90
CA GLN A 193 -12.82 -6.02 -9.50
C GLN A 193 -12.66 -5.69 -10.98
N GLY A 194 -11.42 -5.72 -11.46
CA GLY A 194 -11.11 -5.55 -12.87
C GLY A 194 -9.63 -5.80 -13.17
N PRO A 195 -9.27 -6.33 -14.35
CA PRO A 195 -7.89 -6.48 -14.79
C PRO A 195 -7.12 -5.16 -14.82
N PRO A 196 -5.78 -5.18 -14.91
CA PRO A 196 -4.99 -3.99 -15.20
C PRO A 196 -5.47 -3.29 -16.49
N GLY A 197 -5.47 -1.95 -16.49
CA GLY A 197 -5.87 -1.17 -17.68
C GLY A 197 -7.38 -0.94 -17.87
N THR A 198 -8.26 -1.51 -17.06
CA THR A 198 -9.73 -1.33 -17.18
C THR A 198 -10.25 0.03 -16.69
N GLY A 199 -9.37 0.93 -16.26
CA GLY A 199 -9.75 2.26 -15.82
C GLY A 199 -10.35 2.36 -14.41
N LYS A 200 -10.04 1.41 -13.50
CA LYS A 200 -10.46 1.48 -12.09
C LYS A 200 -10.13 2.80 -11.43
N THR A 201 -8.97 3.38 -11.76
CA THR A 201 -8.54 4.67 -11.21
C THR A 201 -9.38 5.83 -11.75
N ASP A 202 -9.96 5.71 -12.95
CA ASP A 202 -10.90 6.70 -13.48
C ASP A 202 -12.22 6.66 -12.70
N VAL A 203 -12.74 5.47 -12.45
CA VAL A 203 -13.92 5.26 -11.60
C VAL A 203 -13.69 5.83 -10.20
N LEU A 204 -12.54 5.51 -9.57
CA LEU A 204 -12.16 6.05 -8.26
C LEU A 204 -12.13 7.58 -8.26
N GLY A 205 -11.56 8.19 -9.31
CA GLY A 205 -11.49 9.65 -9.45
C GLY A 205 -12.87 10.31 -9.53
N VAL A 206 -13.78 9.73 -10.32
CA VAL A 206 -15.17 10.22 -10.43
C VAL A 206 -15.92 10.05 -9.12
N LEU A 207 -15.79 8.92 -8.44
CA LEU A 207 -16.40 8.68 -7.13
C LEU A 207 -15.89 9.66 -6.08
N ALA A 208 -14.57 9.83 -5.96
CA ALA A 208 -13.97 10.76 -5.00
C ALA A 208 -14.46 12.20 -5.25
N ARG A 209 -14.49 12.64 -6.52
CA ARG A 209 -15.05 13.95 -6.90
C ARG A 209 -16.53 14.07 -6.50
N THR A 210 -17.32 13.04 -6.75
CA THR A 210 -18.75 13.02 -6.44
C THR A 210 -19.00 13.12 -4.94
N PHE A 211 -18.25 12.38 -4.13
CA PHE A 211 -18.34 12.47 -2.66
C PHE A 211 -17.88 13.84 -2.15
N ALA A 212 -16.75 14.35 -2.67
CA ALA A 212 -16.23 15.68 -2.29
C ALA A 212 -17.21 16.81 -2.61
N LYS A 213 -17.85 16.80 -3.78
CA LYS A 213 -18.90 17.78 -4.14
C LYS A 213 -20.09 17.75 -3.16
N ARG A 214 -20.33 16.62 -2.51
CA ARG A 214 -21.36 16.43 -1.48
C ARG A 214 -20.85 16.62 -0.06
N ARG A 215 -19.67 17.24 0.07
CA ARG A 215 -19.01 17.53 1.36
C ARG A 215 -18.81 16.27 2.23
N LYS A 216 -18.62 15.12 1.60
CA LYS A 216 -18.21 13.88 2.29
C LYS A 216 -16.69 13.82 2.37
N ASN A 217 -16.17 13.35 3.49
CA ASN A 217 -14.76 13.04 3.62
C ASN A 217 -14.43 11.77 2.84
N VAL A 218 -13.34 11.80 2.07
CA VAL A 218 -12.87 10.64 1.29
C VAL A 218 -11.47 10.30 1.76
N VAL A 219 -11.26 9.05 2.14
CA VAL A 219 -9.95 8.50 2.48
C VAL A 219 -9.56 7.49 1.41
N VAL A 220 -8.38 7.66 0.82
CA VAL A 220 -7.82 6.72 -0.17
C VAL A 220 -6.67 5.98 0.48
N ILE A 221 -6.76 4.67 0.53
CA ILE A 221 -5.77 3.79 1.14
C ILE A 221 -5.24 2.82 0.08
N ALA A 222 -3.93 2.62 0.05
CA ALA A 222 -3.29 1.61 -0.78
C ALA A 222 -2.07 1.02 -0.06
N LYS A 223 -1.58 -0.12 -0.55
CA LYS A 223 -0.41 -0.81 0.01
C LYS A 223 0.88 0.02 -0.14
N THR A 224 0.99 0.84 -1.20
CA THR A 224 2.22 1.60 -1.51
C THR A 224 1.91 3.09 -1.68
N HIS A 225 2.88 3.95 -1.32
CA HIS A 225 2.80 5.39 -1.57
C HIS A 225 2.59 5.72 -3.05
N HIS A 226 3.25 4.98 -3.94
CA HIS A 226 3.10 5.15 -5.38
C HIS A 226 1.63 4.95 -5.83
N ALA A 227 0.95 3.93 -5.32
CA ALA A 227 -0.45 3.70 -5.64
C ALA A 227 -1.37 4.80 -5.10
N VAL A 228 -1.11 5.31 -3.88
CA VAL A 228 -1.83 6.46 -3.32
C VAL A 228 -1.60 7.71 -4.16
N ASN A 229 -0.34 8.01 -4.51
CA ASN A 229 0.02 9.18 -5.31
C ASN A 229 -0.61 9.12 -6.71
N ASN A 230 -0.63 7.95 -7.35
CA ASN A 230 -1.31 7.77 -8.64
C ASN A 230 -2.82 8.04 -8.53
N ALA A 231 -3.47 7.53 -7.49
CA ALA A 231 -4.89 7.79 -7.22
C ALA A 231 -5.15 9.28 -6.97
N LEU A 232 -4.36 9.93 -6.11
CA LEU A 232 -4.49 11.36 -5.80
C LEU A 232 -4.25 12.25 -7.02
N ASN A 233 -3.24 11.96 -7.84
CA ASN A 233 -2.99 12.67 -9.09
C ASN A 233 -4.16 12.56 -10.07
N LYS A 234 -4.81 11.41 -10.13
CA LYS A 234 -6.00 11.21 -10.96
C LYS A 234 -7.18 12.00 -10.41
N ILE A 235 -7.43 11.93 -9.10
CA ILE A 235 -8.48 12.70 -8.41
C ILE A 235 -8.28 14.20 -8.65
N ARG A 236 -7.04 14.71 -8.46
CA ARG A 236 -6.69 16.11 -8.69
C ARG A 236 -7.02 16.55 -10.10
N LYS A 237 -6.65 15.78 -11.13
CA LYS A 237 -6.97 16.07 -12.54
C LYS A 237 -8.46 16.12 -12.84
N MET A 238 -9.27 15.40 -12.07
CA MET A 238 -10.73 15.39 -12.21
C MET A 238 -11.42 16.47 -11.37
N CYS A 239 -10.75 17.00 -10.35
CA CYS A 239 -11.28 18.06 -9.50
C CYS A 239 -10.87 19.47 -9.98
N ALA A 240 -9.89 19.56 -10.86
CA ALA A 240 -9.51 20.81 -11.55
C ALA A 240 -10.51 21.13 -12.67
#